data_c7e3cba4d798b3c93d0d1ca3a44680b7
#
_entry.id   c7e3cba4d798b3c93d0d1ca3a44680b7
#
_cell.length_a   1.000
_cell.length_b   1.000
_cell.length_c   1.000
_cell.angle_alpha   90.00
_cell.angle_beta   90.00
_cell.angle_gamma   90.00
#
_symmetry.space_group_name_H-M   'P 1'
#
loop_
_entity.id
_entity.type
_entity.pdbx_description
1 polymer ?
#
loop_
_entity_poly.entity_id
_entity_poly.type
_entity_poly.pdbx_seq_one_letter_code
_entity_poly.pdbx_strand_id
1 'polypeptide(L)'
;MSAVSQPGPVGLRALRESDLNAVMAIEVRGYPFPWTRGIFLDCLRAGYPGLAMERDGLLIGYGVLSIAADEAHVLNICVDPLEQSRGLGRQLLRALVRLAGDRGAQRVFLEVRPSNAPALALYHSEGFNEIGRRPRYYPAAQGREDALVMAIELVDGELDAMPPL
;
A
#
# COMPACT_ATOMS: atom_id res chain seq x y z
N MET A 1 29.47 10.88 -23.77
CA MET A 1 28.53 9.84 -23.28
C MET A 1 28.05 10.25 -21.93
N SER A 2 26.77 10.48 -21.83
CA SER A 2 26.17 10.71 -20.52
C SER A 2 26.01 9.36 -19.84
N ALA A 3 26.64 9.19 -18.68
CA ALA A 3 26.35 8.03 -17.83
C ALA A 3 24.92 8.17 -17.33
N VAL A 4 24.10 7.13 -17.54
CA VAL A 4 22.78 7.08 -16.95
C VAL A 4 23.00 6.88 -15.45
N SER A 5 22.72 7.91 -14.65
CA SER A 5 22.77 7.79 -13.20
C SER A 5 21.79 6.71 -12.75
N GLN A 6 22.28 5.76 -11.97
CA GLN A 6 21.40 4.83 -11.30
C GLN A 6 20.50 5.58 -10.32
N PRO A 7 19.20 5.23 -10.21
CA PRO A 7 18.35 5.84 -9.20
C PRO A 7 18.95 5.65 -7.80
N GLY A 8 18.89 6.67 -6.97
CA GLY A 8 19.30 6.60 -5.58
C GLY A 8 18.49 5.56 -4.78
N PRO A 9 18.95 5.21 -3.59
CA PRO A 9 18.22 4.26 -2.75
C PRO A 9 16.89 4.84 -2.29
N VAL A 10 15.91 3.96 -2.07
CA VAL A 10 14.63 4.36 -1.47
C VAL A 10 14.71 4.28 0.05
N GLY A 11 14.06 5.23 0.71
CA GLY A 11 13.88 5.24 2.15
C GLY A 11 12.42 5.17 2.52
N LEU A 12 12.14 4.68 3.70
CA LEU A 12 10.81 4.60 4.28
C LEU A 12 10.77 5.36 5.58
N ARG A 13 9.71 6.11 5.80
CA ARG A 13 9.46 6.85 7.04
C ARG A 13 7.97 6.98 7.29
N ALA A 14 7.59 7.49 8.46
CA ALA A 14 6.18 7.74 8.75
C ALA A 14 5.61 8.80 7.80
N LEU A 15 4.40 8.54 7.35
CA LEU A 15 3.62 9.51 6.55
C LEU A 15 3.14 10.66 7.44
N ARG A 16 3.23 11.89 6.94
CA ARG A 16 2.88 13.12 7.67
C ARG A 16 1.89 13.96 6.89
N GLU A 17 1.17 14.86 7.57
CA GLU A 17 0.27 15.80 6.91
C GLU A 17 0.98 16.62 5.83
N SER A 18 2.24 17.01 6.08
CA SER A 18 3.03 17.77 5.11
C SER A 18 3.32 17.02 3.81
N ASP A 19 3.10 15.70 3.78
CA ASP A 19 3.27 14.89 2.57
C ASP A 19 2.05 14.91 1.66
N LEU A 20 0.90 15.37 2.14
CA LEU A 20 -0.37 15.13 1.45
C LEU A 20 -0.49 15.79 0.08
N ASN A 21 0.17 16.92 -0.17
CA ASN A 21 0.18 17.51 -1.49
C ASN A 21 0.90 16.58 -2.50
N ALA A 22 2.03 16.01 -2.11
CA ALA A 22 2.75 15.04 -2.94
C ALA A 22 1.97 13.72 -3.07
N VAL A 23 1.34 13.25 -2.00
CA VAL A 23 0.46 12.08 -2.02
C VAL A 23 -0.66 12.26 -3.05
N MET A 24 -1.34 13.40 -3.03
CA MET A 24 -2.46 13.65 -3.95
C MET A 24 -2.00 13.70 -5.41
N ALA A 25 -0.82 14.23 -5.69
CA ALA A 25 -0.26 14.23 -7.04
C ALA A 25 -0.07 12.80 -7.58
N ILE A 26 0.35 11.86 -6.71
CA ILE A 26 0.50 10.45 -7.06
C ILE A 26 -0.85 9.75 -7.13
N GLU A 27 -1.72 9.98 -6.16
CA GLU A 27 -3.02 9.33 -6.06
C GLU A 27 -3.87 9.55 -7.32
N VAL A 28 -3.93 10.79 -7.82
CA VAL A 28 -4.71 11.11 -9.03
C VAL A 28 -4.11 10.51 -10.30
N ARG A 29 -2.81 10.25 -10.33
CA ARG A 29 -2.16 9.55 -11.45
C ARG A 29 -2.33 8.04 -11.36
N GLY A 30 -2.41 7.50 -10.14
CA GLY A 30 -2.40 6.06 -9.91
C GLY A 30 -3.77 5.40 -9.94
N TYR A 31 -4.83 6.14 -9.66
CA TYR A 31 -6.17 5.59 -9.50
C TYR A 31 -7.21 6.36 -10.31
N PRO A 32 -8.11 5.65 -11.03
CA PRO A 32 -9.21 6.32 -11.75
C PRO A 32 -10.25 6.93 -10.79
N PHE A 33 -10.36 6.42 -9.57
CA PHE A 33 -11.25 6.91 -8.53
C PHE A 33 -10.44 7.17 -7.26
N PRO A 34 -9.66 8.26 -7.24
CA PRO A 34 -8.73 8.52 -6.13
C PRO A 34 -9.45 8.89 -4.85
N TRP A 35 -8.78 8.62 -3.71
CA TRP A 35 -9.17 9.24 -2.45
C TRP A 35 -8.99 10.75 -2.53
N THR A 36 -9.75 11.47 -1.70
CA THR A 36 -9.56 12.90 -1.52
C THR A 36 -8.46 13.17 -0.49
N ARG A 37 -7.91 14.39 -0.51
CA ARG A 37 -6.95 14.83 0.52
C ARG A 37 -7.57 14.73 1.92
N GLY A 38 -8.87 15.04 2.05
CA GLY A 38 -9.60 14.93 3.32
C GLY A 38 -9.63 13.53 3.89
N ILE A 39 -9.77 12.51 3.05
CA ILE A 39 -9.76 11.11 3.49
C ILE A 39 -8.38 10.77 4.09
N PHE A 40 -7.29 11.13 3.42
CA PHE A 40 -5.94 10.91 3.96
C PHE A 40 -5.74 11.65 5.28
N LEU A 41 -6.18 12.91 5.34
CA LEU A 41 -6.05 13.72 6.55
C LEU A 41 -6.81 13.10 7.72
N ASP A 42 -8.03 12.62 7.49
CA ASP A 42 -8.84 11.95 8.50
C ASP A 42 -8.14 10.69 9.02
N CYS A 43 -7.53 9.90 8.13
CA CYS A 43 -6.76 8.71 8.53
C CYS A 43 -5.60 9.09 9.45
N LEU A 44 -4.82 10.11 9.08
CA LEU A 44 -3.68 10.55 9.88
C LEU A 44 -4.12 11.10 11.24
N ARG A 45 -5.18 11.88 11.27
CA ARG A 45 -5.72 12.45 12.52
C ARG A 45 -6.37 11.40 13.41
N ALA A 46 -6.87 10.32 12.83
CA ALA A 46 -7.35 9.16 13.59
C ALA A 46 -6.21 8.31 14.17
N GLY A 47 -4.95 8.62 13.85
CA GLY A 47 -3.79 7.88 14.32
C GLY A 47 -3.49 6.62 13.53
N TYR A 48 -4.03 6.48 12.33
CA TYR A 48 -3.74 5.33 11.47
C TYR A 48 -2.28 5.38 11.01
N PRO A 49 -1.51 4.29 11.20
CA PRO A 49 -0.13 4.26 10.73
C PRO A 49 -0.04 4.41 9.22
N GLY A 50 0.90 5.21 8.77
CA GLY A 50 1.18 5.37 7.35
C GLY A 50 2.67 5.40 7.09
N LEU A 51 3.07 4.95 5.91
CA LEU A 51 4.44 4.98 5.42
C LEU A 51 4.54 5.86 4.20
N ALA A 52 5.61 6.63 4.14
CA ALA A 52 6.05 7.36 2.96
C ALA A 52 7.32 6.69 2.43
N MET A 53 7.35 6.44 1.13
CA MET A 53 8.53 5.95 0.42
C MET A 53 9.11 7.11 -0.37
N GLU A 54 10.39 7.37 -0.20
CA GLU A 54 11.05 8.50 -0.87
C GLU A 54 12.39 8.12 -1.46
N ARG A 55 12.79 8.89 -2.47
CA ARG A 55 14.10 8.84 -3.10
C ARG A 55 14.56 10.26 -3.31
N ASP A 56 15.80 10.57 -2.86
CA ASP A 56 16.39 11.90 -3.02
C ASP A 56 15.48 13.02 -2.47
N GLY A 57 14.77 12.75 -1.37
CA GLY A 57 13.86 13.70 -0.74
C GLY A 57 12.49 13.84 -1.41
N LEU A 58 12.22 13.09 -2.48
CA LEU A 58 10.95 13.11 -3.20
C LEU A 58 10.09 11.92 -2.83
N LEU A 59 8.82 12.16 -2.52
CA LEU A 59 7.85 11.11 -2.28
C LEU A 59 7.58 10.36 -3.58
N ILE A 60 7.71 9.02 -3.55
CA ILE A 60 7.45 8.16 -4.71
C ILE A 60 6.41 7.07 -4.43
N GLY A 61 5.97 6.94 -3.21
CA GLY A 61 4.95 5.97 -2.83
C GLY A 61 4.50 6.17 -1.40
N TYR A 62 3.41 5.52 -1.03
CA TYR A 62 2.84 5.62 0.31
C TYR A 62 1.87 4.47 0.57
N GLY A 63 1.60 4.25 1.85
CA GLY A 63 0.57 3.30 2.28
C GLY A 63 -0.01 3.70 3.61
N VAL A 64 -1.25 3.31 3.85
CA VAL A 64 -1.98 3.60 5.09
C VAL A 64 -2.61 2.32 5.62
N LEU A 65 -2.45 2.08 6.92
CA LEU A 65 -3.04 0.96 7.63
C LEU A 65 -4.06 1.45 8.65
N SER A 66 -5.10 0.67 8.87
CA SER A 66 -5.83 0.71 10.14
C SER A 66 -5.52 -0.57 10.92
N ILE A 67 -5.43 -0.46 12.23
CA ILE A 67 -5.17 -1.60 13.11
C ILE A 67 -6.22 -1.58 14.21
N ALA A 68 -6.94 -2.70 14.34
CA ALA A 68 -7.95 -2.88 15.37
C ALA A 68 -7.76 -4.28 15.96
N ALA A 69 -7.56 -4.35 17.27
CA ALA A 69 -7.24 -5.59 17.98
C ALA A 69 -6.00 -6.26 17.33
N ASP A 70 -6.15 -7.47 16.83
CA ASP A 70 -5.08 -8.26 16.21
C ASP A 70 -5.13 -8.27 14.67
N GLU A 71 -5.94 -7.39 14.06
CA GLU A 71 -6.05 -7.31 12.60
C GLU A 71 -5.60 -5.95 12.08
N ALA A 72 -4.88 -5.97 10.96
CA ALA A 72 -4.52 -4.78 10.21
C ALA A 72 -5.19 -4.80 8.84
N HIS A 73 -5.62 -3.63 8.39
CA HIS A 73 -6.24 -3.44 7.09
C HIS A 73 -5.40 -2.45 6.28
N VAL A 74 -4.92 -2.87 5.12
CA VAL A 74 -4.27 -1.97 4.18
C VAL A 74 -5.37 -1.17 3.48
N LEU A 75 -5.51 0.09 3.88
CA LEU A 75 -6.56 0.97 3.35
C LEU A 75 -6.20 1.56 1.99
N ASN A 76 -4.93 1.83 1.79
CA ASN A 76 -4.41 2.38 0.55
C ASN A 76 -2.92 2.03 0.43
N ILE A 77 -2.48 1.69 -0.75
CA ILE A 77 -1.08 1.49 -1.11
C ILE A 77 -0.88 1.93 -2.55
N CYS A 78 0.10 2.78 -2.79
CA CYS A 78 0.36 3.30 -4.12
C CYS A 78 1.84 3.62 -4.30
N VAL A 79 2.38 3.23 -5.45
CA VAL A 79 3.67 3.70 -5.94
C VAL A 79 3.40 4.59 -7.15
N ASP A 80 4.11 5.71 -7.24
CA ASP A 80 3.97 6.63 -8.37
C ASP A 80 4.08 5.85 -9.68
N PRO A 81 3.09 5.97 -10.60
CA PRO A 81 3.17 5.29 -11.89
C PRO A 81 4.45 5.54 -12.67
N LEU A 82 5.10 6.69 -12.46
CA LEU A 82 6.39 7.02 -13.08
C LEU A 82 7.55 6.20 -12.53
N GLU A 83 7.36 5.55 -11.37
CA GLU A 83 8.39 4.77 -10.66
C GLU A 83 8.05 3.28 -10.61
N GLN A 84 6.98 2.83 -11.24
CA GLN A 84 6.57 1.42 -11.22
C GLN A 84 7.53 0.52 -11.97
N SER A 85 7.40 -0.80 -11.78
CA SER A 85 8.22 -1.85 -12.40
C SER A 85 9.65 -1.97 -11.86
N ARG A 86 9.92 -1.43 -10.66
CA ARG A 86 11.23 -1.53 -9.99
C ARG A 86 11.17 -2.31 -8.68
N GLY A 87 10.11 -3.08 -8.48
CA GLY A 87 9.91 -3.83 -7.23
C GLY A 87 9.54 -2.96 -6.03
N LEU A 88 9.20 -1.70 -6.24
CA LEU A 88 8.91 -0.76 -5.16
C LEU A 88 7.58 -1.07 -4.47
N GLY A 89 6.57 -1.50 -5.21
CA GLY A 89 5.30 -1.93 -4.65
C GLY A 89 5.47 -3.09 -3.68
N ARG A 90 6.33 -4.05 -4.02
CA ARG A 90 6.68 -5.19 -3.16
C ARG A 90 7.38 -4.73 -1.88
N GLN A 91 8.35 -3.84 -2.01
CA GLN A 91 9.06 -3.29 -0.85
C GLN A 91 8.10 -2.55 0.08
N LEU A 92 7.22 -1.73 -0.47
CA LEU A 92 6.24 -0.97 0.31
C LEU A 92 5.24 -1.90 1.00
N LEU A 93 4.73 -2.90 0.28
CA LEU A 93 3.80 -3.89 0.85
C LEU A 93 4.46 -4.64 2.01
N ARG A 94 5.69 -5.11 1.83
CA ARG A 94 6.44 -5.80 2.89
C ARG A 94 6.65 -4.91 4.10
N ALA A 95 6.95 -3.63 3.90
CA ALA A 95 7.12 -2.68 4.98
C ALA A 95 5.81 -2.47 5.76
N LEU A 96 4.67 -2.37 5.06
CA LEU A 96 3.36 -2.25 5.70
C LEU A 96 3.01 -3.50 6.51
N VAL A 97 3.26 -4.69 5.96
CA VAL A 97 3.01 -5.96 6.66
C VAL A 97 3.89 -6.05 7.91
N ARG A 98 5.16 -5.68 7.80
CA ARG A 98 6.09 -5.66 8.94
C ARG A 98 5.63 -4.65 10.02
N LEU A 99 5.21 -3.47 9.60
CA LEU A 99 4.67 -2.45 10.52
C LEU A 99 3.44 -2.97 11.25
N ALA A 100 2.54 -3.64 10.53
CA ALA A 100 1.34 -4.26 11.11
C ALA A 100 1.72 -5.30 12.19
N GLY A 101 2.67 -6.18 11.88
CA GLY A 101 3.15 -7.18 12.84
C GLY A 101 3.80 -6.56 14.07
N ASP A 102 4.62 -5.51 13.88
CA ASP A 102 5.26 -4.77 14.98
C ASP A 102 4.21 -4.10 15.90
N ARG A 103 3.03 -3.80 15.37
CA ARG A 103 1.91 -3.23 16.14
C ARG A 103 0.95 -4.30 16.69
N GLY A 104 1.32 -5.58 16.62
CA GLY A 104 0.56 -6.68 17.21
C GLY A 104 -0.48 -7.33 16.31
N ALA A 105 -0.54 -6.99 15.04
CA ALA A 105 -1.46 -7.64 14.12
C ALA A 105 -1.04 -9.10 13.88
N GLN A 106 -2.02 -10.00 13.88
CA GLN A 106 -1.85 -11.41 13.54
C GLN A 106 -2.34 -11.73 12.13
N ARG A 107 -3.07 -10.80 11.54
CA ARG A 107 -3.59 -10.90 10.17
C ARG A 107 -3.54 -9.54 9.52
N VAL A 108 -3.16 -9.50 8.24
CA VAL A 108 -3.27 -8.31 7.41
C VAL A 108 -4.21 -8.62 6.25
N PHE A 109 -5.20 -7.77 6.03
CA PHE A 109 -6.10 -7.94 4.90
C PHE A 109 -6.21 -6.65 4.08
N LEU A 110 -6.70 -6.80 2.85
CA LEU A 110 -6.90 -5.71 1.91
C LEU A 110 -8.03 -6.07 0.94
N GLU A 111 -8.55 -5.05 0.27
CA GLU A 111 -9.46 -5.22 -0.85
C GLU A 111 -8.75 -4.83 -2.15
N VAL A 112 -9.07 -5.54 -3.22
CA VAL A 112 -8.49 -5.28 -4.53
C VAL A 112 -9.53 -5.51 -5.62
N ARG A 113 -9.48 -4.69 -6.68
CA ARG A 113 -10.34 -4.88 -7.86
C ARG A 113 -9.93 -6.15 -8.59
N PRO A 114 -10.88 -7.03 -8.98
CA PRO A 114 -10.54 -8.18 -9.83
C PRO A 114 -9.86 -7.77 -11.13
N SER A 115 -10.17 -6.57 -11.65
CA SER A 115 -9.57 -6.04 -12.87
C SER A 115 -8.11 -5.59 -12.70
N ASN A 116 -7.62 -5.46 -11.46
CA ASN A 116 -6.24 -5.02 -11.20
C ASN A 116 -5.29 -6.22 -11.17
N ALA A 117 -4.99 -6.78 -12.36
CA ALA A 117 -4.17 -7.98 -12.47
C ALA A 117 -2.75 -7.82 -11.89
N PRO A 118 -2.03 -6.70 -12.09
CA PRO A 118 -0.70 -6.54 -11.48
C PRO A 118 -0.74 -6.56 -9.95
N ALA A 119 -1.73 -5.93 -9.33
CA ALA A 119 -1.87 -5.94 -7.88
C ALA A 119 -2.18 -7.35 -7.36
N LEU A 120 -3.11 -8.05 -8.00
CA LEU A 120 -3.43 -9.44 -7.65
C LEU A 120 -2.20 -10.33 -7.69
N ALA A 121 -1.41 -10.23 -8.76
CA ALA A 121 -0.18 -11.02 -8.91
C ALA A 121 0.81 -10.70 -7.79
N LEU A 122 0.97 -9.43 -7.43
CA LEU A 122 1.84 -9.01 -6.34
C LEU A 122 1.37 -9.60 -5.01
N TYR A 123 0.10 -9.44 -4.68
CA TYR A 123 -0.44 -9.92 -3.40
C TYR A 123 -0.34 -11.44 -3.28
N HIS A 124 -0.69 -12.19 -4.33
CA HIS A 124 -0.52 -13.64 -4.34
C HIS A 124 0.94 -14.05 -4.14
N SER A 125 1.86 -13.39 -4.83
CA SER A 125 3.30 -13.70 -4.73
C SER A 125 3.87 -13.42 -3.35
N GLU A 126 3.23 -12.54 -2.58
CA GLU A 126 3.65 -12.20 -1.21
C GLU A 126 2.92 -13.03 -0.14
N GLY A 127 2.10 -13.98 -0.55
CA GLY A 127 1.45 -14.91 0.37
C GLY A 127 0.04 -14.54 0.79
N PHE A 128 -0.55 -13.49 0.19
CA PHE A 128 -1.96 -13.19 0.42
C PHE A 128 -2.84 -14.18 -0.32
N ASN A 129 -3.92 -14.61 0.30
CA ASN A 129 -4.90 -15.51 -0.28
C ASN A 129 -6.28 -14.84 -0.26
N GLU A 130 -7.10 -15.16 -1.27
CA GLU A 130 -8.47 -14.69 -1.33
C GLU A 130 -9.29 -15.34 -0.22
N ILE A 131 -9.98 -14.52 0.59
CA ILE A 131 -10.82 -14.98 1.70
C ILE A 131 -12.29 -14.59 1.53
N GLY A 132 -12.60 -13.74 0.58
CA GLY A 132 -13.98 -13.31 0.38
C GLY A 132 -14.12 -12.31 -0.76
N ARG A 133 -15.34 -11.83 -0.90
CA ARG A 133 -15.69 -10.87 -1.95
C ARG A 133 -16.71 -9.88 -1.38
N ARG A 134 -16.54 -8.59 -1.71
CA ARG A 134 -17.52 -7.55 -1.42
C ARG A 134 -18.19 -7.16 -2.73
N PRO A 135 -19.47 -7.52 -2.93
CA PRO A 135 -20.16 -7.19 -4.17
C PRO A 135 -20.33 -5.67 -4.32
N ARG A 136 -20.13 -5.16 -5.56
CA ARG A 136 -20.41 -3.78 -5.94
C ARG A 136 -19.71 -2.74 -5.01
N TYR A 137 -18.50 -3.06 -4.61
CA TYR A 137 -17.76 -2.25 -3.63
C TYR A 137 -17.14 -0.99 -4.24
N TYR A 138 -16.57 -1.10 -5.44
CA TYR A 138 -15.86 -0.01 -6.09
C TYR A 138 -16.70 0.66 -7.17
N PRO A 139 -16.59 2.00 -7.32
CA PRO A 139 -17.09 2.66 -8.53
C PRO A 139 -16.31 2.16 -9.75
N ALA A 140 -16.98 2.07 -10.88
CA ALA A 140 -16.38 1.65 -12.14
C ALA A 140 -16.89 2.55 -13.28
N ALA A 141 -16.25 2.48 -14.45
CA ALA A 141 -16.63 3.28 -15.61
C ALA A 141 -18.08 2.98 -16.03
N GLN A 142 -18.54 1.73 -15.86
CA GLN A 142 -19.92 1.32 -16.07
C GLN A 142 -20.39 0.55 -14.84
N GLY A 143 -21.25 1.20 -14.04
CA GLY A 143 -21.79 0.59 -12.82
C GLY A 143 -20.75 0.51 -11.71
N ARG A 144 -20.62 -0.68 -11.12
CA ARG A 144 -19.71 -0.92 -9.99
C ARG A 144 -18.98 -2.24 -10.18
N GLU A 145 -17.83 -2.34 -9.56
CA GLU A 145 -16.98 -3.54 -9.56
C GLU A 145 -16.90 -4.10 -8.14
N ASP A 146 -16.87 -5.44 -8.03
CA ASP A 146 -16.67 -6.12 -6.76
C ASP A 146 -15.26 -5.86 -6.22
N ALA A 147 -15.07 -6.07 -4.92
CA ALA A 147 -13.74 -6.18 -4.33
C ALA A 147 -13.46 -7.64 -3.97
N LEU A 148 -12.27 -8.11 -4.29
CA LEU A 148 -11.73 -9.32 -3.69
C LEU A 148 -11.11 -8.95 -2.36
N VAL A 149 -11.42 -9.71 -1.30
CA VAL A 149 -10.79 -9.53 0.00
C VAL A 149 -9.69 -10.58 0.12
N MET A 150 -8.48 -10.12 0.35
CA MET A 150 -7.31 -10.97 0.49
C MET A 150 -6.67 -10.78 1.85
N ALA A 151 -6.07 -11.82 2.39
CA ALA A 151 -5.43 -11.77 3.70
C ALA A 151 -4.16 -12.62 3.73
N ILE A 152 -3.25 -12.23 4.62
CA ILE A 152 -2.10 -13.00 5.02
C ILE A 152 -2.14 -13.17 6.53
N GLU A 153 -1.89 -14.39 7.00
CA GLU A 153 -1.75 -14.67 8.42
C GLU A 153 -0.29 -14.45 8.83
N LEU A 154 -0.09 -13.72 9.93
CA LEU A 154 1.23 -13.46 10.49
C LEU A 154 1.43 -14.37 11.69
N VAL A 155 2.33 -15.35 11.55
CA VAL A 155 2.71 -16.21 12.69
C VAL A 155 4.12 -15.86 13.12
N ASP A 156 4.43 -16.11 14.39
CA ASP A 156 5.77 -15.90 14.94
C ASP A 156 6.79 -16.67 14.08
N GLY A 157 7.79 -15.98 13.56
CA GLY A 157 8.80 -16.54 12.69
C GLY A 157 8.60 -16.22 11.20
N GLU A 158 7.39 -16.02 10.70
CA GLU A 158 7.20 -15.61 9.30
C GLU A 158 7.69 -14.18 9.06
N LEU A 159 7.48 -13.29 10.02
CA LEU A 159 7.99 -11.93 9.97
C LEU A 159 9.54 -11.91 9.98
N ASP A 160 10.13 -12.79 10.77
CA ASP A 160 11.60 -12.90 10.86
C ASP A 160 12.19 -13.49 9.56
N ALA A 161 11.41 -14.26 8.83
CA ALA A 161 11.81 -14.85 7.55
C ALA A 161 11.67 -13.87 6.37
N MET A 162 10.98 -12.74 6.56
CA MET A 162 10.84 -11.73 5.50
C MET A 162 12.19 -11.03 5.29
N PRO A 163 12.63 -10.85 4.03
CA PRO A 163 13.89 -10.17 3.77
C PRO A 163 13.82 -8.71 4.21
N PRO A 164 14.95 -8.12 4.65
CA PRO A 164 14.99 -6.70 4.95
C PRO A 164 14.75 -5.86 3.71
N LEU A 165 14.24 -4.68 3.91
CA LEU A 165 14.00 -3.72 2.82
C LEU A 165 15.30 -3.13 2.29
#